data_4f991176fe097347e2ea7844609ebce4
#
_entry.id   4f991176fe097347e2ea7844609ebce4
#
_cell.length_a   1.000
_cell.length_b   1.000
_cell.length_c   1.000
_cell.angle_alpha   90.00
_cell.angle_beta   90.00
_cell.angle_gamma   90.00
#
_symmetry.space_group_name_H-M   'P 1'
#
loop_
_entity.id
_entity.type
_entity.pdbx_description
1 polymer ?
#
loop_
_entity_poly.entity_id
_entity_poly.type
_entity_poly.pdbx_seq_one_letter_code
_entity_poly.pdbx_strand_id
1 'polypeptide(L)'
;MLKVLLVDDEYVITQGLSVLIDWGAEGYEIAAVCSNGQDALDYLRENAVDLVIADVMMPVMTGLELLEKVKGEKVSDASFVILSGYSEFAFAQQAMRFGCIDYLLKPIERDDLLAILHKFTHMSEDAKRDQQYEQAYLTRKLIALLYDRSAEADIA
;
A
#
# COMPACT_ATOMS: atom_id res chain seq x y z
N MET A 1 -19.34 -0.89 2.53
CA MET A 1 -18.16 -0.93 1.67
C MET A 1 -16.92 -0.58 2.45
N LEU A 2 -15.82 -1.22 2.13
CA LEU A 2 -14.52 -0.88 2.70
C LEU A 2 -14.02 0.44 2.10
N LYS A 3 -13.50 1.31 2.94
CA LYS A 3 -13.07 2.66 2.52
C LYS A 3 -11.58 2.69 2.26
N VAL A 4 -11.21 3.21 1.09
CA VAL A 4 -9.82 3.31 0.64
C VAL A 4 -9.40 4.77 0.53
N LEU A 5 -8.20 5.08 1.04
CA LEU A 5 -7.55 6.36 0.85
C LEU A 5 -6.38 6.16 -0.12
N LEU A 6 -6.37 6.91 -1.21
CA LEU A 6 -5.26 6.91 -2.17
C LEU A 6 -4.36 8.10 -1.89
N VAL A 7 -3.04 7.86 -1.80
CA VAL A 7 -2.07 8.92 -1.49
C VAL A 7 -0.89 8.83 -2.45
N ASP A 8 -0.76 9.82 -3.31
CA ASP A 8 0.37 9.94 -4.24
C ASP A 8 0.43 11.39 -4.73
N ASP A 9 1.62 11.96 -4.81
CA ASP A 9 1.81 13.32 -5.31
C ASP A 9 1.64 13.41 -6.84
N GLU A 10 1.70 12.27 -7.54
CA GLU A 10 1.48 12.20 -8.98
C GLU A 10 -0.01 11.97 -9.26
N TYR A 11 -0.68 13.00 -9.75
CA TYR A 11 -2.10 12.93 -10.09
C TYR A 11 -2.41 11.80 -11.10
N VAL A 12 -1.51 11.56 -12.03
CA VAL A 12 -1.66 10.50 -13.04
C VAL A 12 -1.79 9.12 -12.37
N ILE A 13 -1.07 8.89 -11.28
CA ILE A 13 -1.11 7.62 -10.55
C ILE A 13 -2.46 7.44 -9.85
N THR A 14 -2.89 8.44 -9.08
CA THR A 14 -4.16 8.34 -8.36
C THR A 14 -5.35 8.28 -9.32
N GLN A 15 -5.30 9.06 -10.39
CA GLN A 15 -6.31 9.02 -11.44
C GLN A 15 -6.35 7.63 -12.10
N GLY A 16 -5.18 7.11 -12.46
CA GLY A 16 -5.06 5.79 -13.06
C GLY A 16 -5.61 4.69 -12.15
N LEU A 17 -5.28 4.74 -10.86
CA LEU A 17 -5.79 3.79 -9.88
C LEU A 17 -7.32 3.85 -9.77
N SER A 18 -7.88 5.06 -9.79
CA SER A 18 -9.32 5.23 -9.61
C SER A 18 -10.13 4.62 -10.76
N VAL A 19 -9.55 4.49 -11.96
CA VAL A 19 -10.24 3.94 -13.13
C VAL A 19 -9.72 2.54 -13.53
N LEU A 20 -8.70 2.03 -12.88
CA LEU A 20 -8.07 0.77 -13.22
C LEU A 20 -8.99 -0.42 -13.05
N ILE A 21 -9.83 -0.37 -12.03
CA ILE A 21 -10.81 -1.41 -11.69
C ILE A 21 -12.15 -0.77 -11.33
N ASP A 22 -13.18 -1.60 -11.25
CA ASP A 22 -14.46 -1.20 -10.67
C ASP A 22 -14.41 -1.45 -9.15
N TRP A 23 -14.04 -0.42 -8.40
CA TRP A 23 -13.87 -0.51 -6.95
C TRP A 23 -15.16 -0.97 -6.25
N GLY A 24 -16.30 -0.42 -6.69
CA GLY A 24 -17.59 -0.78 -6.11
C GLY A 24 -17.93 -2.26 -6.29
N ALA A 25 -17.62 -2.82 -7.46
CA ALA A 25 -17.84 -4.25 -7.73
C ALA A 25 -16.99 -5.13 -6.81
N GLU A 26 -15.82 -4.63 -6.38
CA GLU A 26 -14.93 -5.35 -5.47
C GLU A 26 -15.26 -5.11 -3.98
N GLY A 27 -16.27 -4.32 -3.69
CA GLY A 27 -16.68 -4.02 -2.32
C GLY A 27 -15.97 -2.85 -1.68
N TYR A 28 -15.37 -1.97 -2.48
CA TYR A 28 -14.57 -0.84 -2.01
C TYR A 28 -15.11 0.49 -2.50
N GLU A 29 -14.84 1.52 -1.71
CA GLU A 29 -15.16 2.90 -2.03
C GLU A 29 -13.91 3.74 -1.84
N ILE A 30 -13.53 4.52 -2.85
CA ILE A 30 -12.44 5.49 -2.71
C ILE A 30 -12.99 6.67 -1.91
N ALA A 31 -12.63 6.75 -0.65
CA ALA A 31 -13.16 7.78 0.26
C ALA A 31 -12.53 9.13 0.00
N ALA A 32 -11.24 9.17 -0.34
CA ALA A 32 -10.53 10.40 -0.63
C ALA A 32 -9.23 10.11 -1.37
N VAL A 33 -8.67 11.16 -1.96
CA VAL A 33 -7.36 11.14 -2.61
C VAL A 33 -6.55 12.30 -2.03
N CYS A 34 -5.36 12.00 -1.51
CA CYS A 34 -4.44 12.99 -0.98
C CYS A 34 -3.17 13.02 -1.80
N SER A 35 -2.54 14.19 -1.89
CA SER A 35 -1.34 14.39 -2.70
C SER A 35 -0.05 14.38 -1.89
N ASN A 36 -0.12 14.24 -0.58
CA ASN A 36 1.05 14.15 0.28
C ASN A 36 0.69 13.46 1.60
N GLY A 37 1.72 13.06 2.35
CA GLY A 37 1.52 12.34 3.59
C GLY A 37 0.88 13.16 4.69
N GLN A 38 1.13 14.47 4.75
CA GLN A 38 0.55 15.33 5.78
C GLN A 38 -0.97 15.42 5.63
N ASP A 39 -1.45 15.64 4.42
CA ASP A 39 -2.89 15.69 4.14
C ASP A 39 -3.55 14.34 4.45
N ALA A 40 -2.87 13.24 4.13
CA ALA A 40 -3.36 11.91 4.46
C ALA A 40 -3.44 11.70 5.97
N LEU A 41 -2.43 12.14 6.71
CA LEU A 41 -2.43 12.04 8.17
C LEU A 41 -3.60 12.82 8.78
N ASP A 42 -3.81 14.05 8.31
CA ASP A 42 -4.91 14.89 8.76
C ASP A 42 -6.27 14.23 8.46
N TYR A 43 -6.40 13.66 7.27
CA TYR A 43 -7.62 12.95 6.89
C TYR A 43 -7.88 11.75 7.80
N LEU A 44 -6.85 10.97 8.10
CA LEU A 44 -6.97 9.77 8.93
C LEU A 44 -7.32 10.10 10.39
N ARG A 45 -6.97 11.28 10.87
CA ARG A 45 -7.33 11.72 12.22
C ARG A 45 -8.82 11.97 12.37
N GLU A 46 -9.50 12.34 11.29
CA GLU A 46 -10.89 12.77 11.31
C GLU A 46 -11.85 11.79 10.64
N ASN A 47 -11.34 10.79 9.89
CA ASN A 47 -12.16 9.90 9.09
C ASN A 47 -11.74 8.45 9.26
N ALA A 48 -12.71 7.57 9.34
CA ALA A 48 -12.46 6.13 9.36
C ALA A 48 -12.08 5.65 7.95
N VAL A 49 -10.97 4.93 7.85
CA VAL A 49 -10.47 4.36 6.60
C VAL A 49 -10.04 2.93 6.89
N ASP A 50 -10.33 2.03 5.96
CA ASP A 50 -9.98 0.61 6.10
C ASP A 50 -8.63 0.28 5.48
N LEU A 51 -8.32 0.89 4.35
CA LEU A 51 -7.11 0.63 3.59
C LEU A 51 -6.51 1.93 3.05
N VAL A 52 -5.21 2.11 3.23
CA VAL A 52 -4.46 3.21 2.65
C VAL A 52 -3.52 2.65 1.60
N ILE A 53 -3.58 3.19 0.38
CA ILE A 53 -2.64 2.87 -0.69
C ILE A 53 -1.81 4.14 -0.91
N ALA A 54 -0.55 4.11 -0.50
CA ALA A 54 0.30 5.29 -0.45
C ALA A 54 1.64 5.08 -1.16
N ASP A 55 2.06 6.07 -1.93
CA ASP A 55 3.39 6.12 -2.51
C ASP A 55 4.43 6.19 -1.39
N VAL A 56 5.49 5.42 -1.52
CA VAL A 56 6.58 5.39 -0.54
C VAL A 56 7.34 6.71 -0.51
N MET A 57 7.46 7.39 -1.66
CA MET A 57 8.21 8.64 -1.78
C MET A 57 7.32 9.78 -2.25
N MET A 58 7.11 10.76 -1.38
CA MET A 58 6.31 11.95 -1.66
C MET A 58 6.96 13.15 -0.98
N PRO A 59 6.73 14.39 -1.51
CA PRO A 59 7.20 15.59 -0.81
C PRO A 59 6.47 15.79 0.52
N VAL A 60 7.02 16.61 1.39
CA VAL A 60 6.52 16.98 2.72
C VAL A 60 6.60 15.81 3.71
N MET A 61 5.90 14.71 3.44
CA MET A 61 5.92 13.51 4.26
C MET A 61 5.83 12.31 3.34
N THR A 62 6.83 11.42 3.42
CA THR A 62 6.84 10.19 2.61
C THR A 62 5.78 9.21 3.10
N GLY A 63 5.44 8.23 2.25
CA GLY A 63 4.53 7.16 2.65
C GLY A 63 5.07 6.35 3.81
N LEU A 64 6.38 6.17 3.90
CA LEU A 64 7.03 5.48 5.00
C LEU A 64 6.87 6.27 6.30
N GLU A 65 7.12 7.58 6.27
CA GLU A 65 6.93 8.45 7.43
C GLU A 65 5.46 8.48 7.88
N LEU A 66 4.54 8.51 6.91
CA LEU A 66 3.10 8.43 7.19
C LEU A 66 2.76 7.15 7.94
N LEU A 67 3.25 6.01 7.43
CA LEU A 67 3.03 4.71 8.05
C LEU A 67 3.57 4.66 9.48
N GLU A 68 4.79 5.16 9.70
CA GLU A 68 5.39 5.23 11.03
C GLU A 68 4.55 6.04 11.99
N LYS A 69 4.10 7.22 11.56
CA LYS A 69 3.30 8.11 12.41
C LYS A 69 1.94 7.51 12.74
N VAL A 70 1.26 6.95 11.74
CA VAL A 70 -0.06 6.36 11.95
C VAL A 70 0.01 5.19 12.92
N LYS A 71 1.00 4.31 12.77
CA LYS A 71 1.18 3.17 13.67
C LYS A 71 1.71 3.58 15.04
N GLY A 72 2.69 4.47 15.09
CA GLY A 72 3.32 4.91 16.33
C GLY A 72 2.42 5.73 17.23
N GLU A 73 1.65 6.63 16.65
CA GLU A 73 0.73 7.50 17.37
C GLU A 73 -0.69 6.94 17.45
N LYS A 74 -0.93 5.75 16.88
CA LYS A 74 -2.22 5.07 16.86
C LYS A 74 -3.34 5.97 16.30
N VAL A 75 -3.03 6.66 15.20
CA VAL A 75 -3.95 7.60 14.56
C VAL A 75 -5.13 6.86 13.93
N SER A 76 -4.88 5.69 13.37
CA SER A 76 -5.88 4.91 12.62
C SER A 76 -5.54 3.43 12.67
N ASP A 77 -6.55 2.59 12.55
CA ASP A 77 -6.41 1.14 12.41
C ASP A 77 -6.34 0.71 10.96
N ALA A 78 -6.28 1.64 10.01
CA ALA A 78 -6.20 1.34 8.60
C ALA A 78 -4.98 0.49 8.28
N SER A 79 -5.16 -0.46 7.38
CA SER A 79 -4.05 -1.24 6.82
C SER A 79 -3.40 -0.44 5.69
N PHE A 80 -2.10 -0.66 5.48
CA PHE A 80 -1.33 0.09 4.49
C PHE A 80 -0.81 -0.82 3.39
N VAL A 81 -0.98 -0.38 2.15
CA VAL A 81 -0.30 -0.92 0.96
C VAL A 81 0.59 0.20 0.42
N ILE A 82 1.83 -0.11 0.13
CA ILE A 82 2.82 0.86 -0.34
C ILE A 82 3.00 0.73 -1.85
N LEU A 83 3.01 1.88 -2.55
CA LEU A 83 3.34 1.95 -3.96
C LEU A 83 4.82 2.30 -4.08
N SER A 84 5.57 1.56 -4.89
CA SER A 84 7.00 1.82 -5.07
C SER A 84 7.46 1.53 -6.48
N GLY A 85 8.53 2.22 -6.91
CA GLY A 85 9.24 1.91 -8.14
C GLY A 85 10.35 0.89 -7.87
N TYR A 86 10.98 0.40 -8.93
CA TYR A 86 12.07 -0.57 -8.81
C TYR A 86 13.26 -0.05 -8.00
N SER A 87 13.54 1.25 -8.08
CA SER A 87 14.65 1.86 -7.34
C SER A 87 14.38 2.07 -5.86
N GLU A 88 13.18 1.77 -5.39
CA GLU A 88 12.72 2.07 -4.03
C GLU A 88 12.57 0.81 -3.17
N PHE A 89 13.24 -0.28 -3.55
CA PHE A 89 13.14 -1.56 -2.86
C PHE A 89 13.46 -1.46 -1.35
N ALA A 90 14.49 -0.71 -0.99
CA ALA A 90 14.89 -0.55 0.42
C ALA A 90 13.79 0.11 1.24
N PHE A 91 13.06 1.07 0.67
CA PHE A 91 11.95 1.74 1.34
C PHE A 91 10.76 0.80 1.51
N ALA A 92 10.47 -0.03 0.51
CA ALA A 92 9.41 -1.04 0.61
C ALA A 92 9.75 -2.05 1.71
N GLN A 93 11.01 -2.45 1.84
CA GLN A 93 11.47 -3.34 2.89
C GLN A 93 11.28 -2.72 4.28
N GLN A 94 11.58 -1.42 4.43
CA GLN A 94 11.35 -0.70 5.68
C GLN A 94 9.86 -0.62 6.02
N ALA A 95 9.02 -0.37 5.02
CA ALA A 95 7.56 -0.32 5.21
C ALA A 95 7.02 -1.65 5.76
N MET A 96 7.58 -2.77 5.32
CA MET A 96 7.22 -4.08 5.87
C MET A 96 7.53 -4.17 7.36
N ARG A 97 8.66 -3.63 7.79
CA ARG A 97 9.04 -3.63 9.21
C ARG A 97 8.08 -2.80 10.06
N PHE A 98 7.48 -1.76 9.47
CA PHE A 98 6.49 -0.93 10.14
C PHE A 98 5.06 -1.44 9.99
N GLY A 99 4.87 -2.60 9.35
CA GLY A 99 3.60 -3.29 9.34
C GLY A 99 2.67 -3.01 8.17
N CYS A 100 3.18 -2.60 7.01
CA CYS A 100 2.33 -2.57 5.82
C CYS A 100 1.94 -4.02 5.45
N ILE A 101 0.77 -4.19 4.86
CA ILE A 101 0.26 -5.53 4.55
C ILE A 101 0.77 -6.05 3.20
N ASP A 102 1.12 -5.16 2.29
CA ASP A 102 1.64 -5.53 0.98
C ASP A 102 2.22 -4.29 0.30
N TYR A 103 2.74 -4.48 -0.90
CA TYR A 103 3.23 -3.40 -1.74
C TYR A 103 2.86 -3.66 -3.20
N LEU A 104 2.83 -2.59 -4.00
CA LEU A 104 2.58 -2.63 -5.44
C LEU A 104 3.72 -1.94 -6.16
N LEU A 105 4.25 -2.57 -7.20
CA LEU A 105 5.26 -1.96 -8.05
C LEU A 105 4.62 -1.08 -9.13
N LYS A 106 5.20 0.07 -9.37
CA LYS A 106 4.83 0.92 -10.50
C LYS A 106 5.53 0.43 -11.78
N PRO A 107 4.86 0.40 -12.91
CA PRO A 107 3.46 0.74 -13.17
C PRO A 107 2.51 -0.31 -12.58
N ILE A 108 1.40 0.16 -12.01
CA ILE A 108 0.48 -0.73 -11.30
C ILE A 108 -0.39 -1.49 -12.29
N GLU A 109 -0.41 -2.79 -12.17
CA GLU A 109 -1.20 -3.66 -13.01
C GLU A 109 -2.52 -4.05 -12.34
N ARG A 110 -3.56 -4.17 -13.14
CA ARG A 110 -4.90 -4.50 -12.68
C ARG A 110 -4.94 -5.76 -11.83
N ASP A 111 -4.31 -6.84 -12.30
CA ASP A 111 -4.35 -8.13 -11.62
C ASP A 111 -3.63 -8.09 -10.27
N ASP A 112 -2.54 -7.32 -10.17
CA ASP A 112 -1.82 -7.15 -8.92
C ASP A 112 -2.66 -6.39 -7.89
N LEU A 113 -3.35 -5.35 -8.31
CA LEU A 113 -4.25 -4.59 -7.44
C LEU A 113 -5.41 -5.47 -6.97
N LEU A 114 -6.05 -6.20 -7.88
CA LEU A 114 -7.15 -7.09 -7.53
C LEU A 114 -6.72 -8.17 -6.54
N ALA A 115 -5.53 -8.75 -6.73
CA ALA A 115 -5.00 -9.76 -5.82
C ALA A 115 -4.84 -9.21 -4.39
N ILE A 116 -4.34 -7.98 -4.28
CA ILE A 116 -4.17 -7.33 -2.98
C ILE A 116 -5.52 -7.04 -2.32
N LEU A 117 -6.48 -6.55 -3.09
CA LEU A 117 -7.81 -6.26 -2.56
C LEU A 117 -8.52 -7.53 -2.09
N HIS A 118 -8.42 -8.62 -2.85
CA HIS A 118 -8.98 -9.91 -2.46
C HIS A 118 -8.34 -10.42 -1.17
N LYS A 119 -7.03 -10.32 -1.09
CA LYS A 119 -6.29 -10.68 0.12
C LYS A 119 -6.77 -9.87 1.32
N PHE A 120 -6.87 -8.55 1.16
CA PHE A 120 -7.33 -7.67 2.24
C PHE A 120 -8.76 -7.97 2.68
N THR A 121 -9.65 -8.24 1.73
CA THR A 121 -11.03 -8.62 2.05
C THR A 121 -11.07 -9.86 2.94
N HIS A 122 -10.29 -10.89 2.59
CA HIS A 122 -10.21 -12.11 3.40
C HIS A 122 -9.60 -11.84 4.77
N MET A 123 -8.60 -10.99 4.87
CA MET A 123 -8.01 -10.60 6.14
C MET A 123 -9.00 -9.90 7.06
N SER A 124 -9.83 -9.01 6.52
CA SER A 124 -10.82 -8.29 7.31
C SER A 124 -11.94 -9.21 7.80
N GLU A 125 -12.23 -10.28 7.07
CA GLU A 125 -13.20 -11.32 7.48
C GLU A 125 -12.61 -12.24 8.55
N ASP A 126 -11.34 -12.60 8.39
CA ASP A 126 -10.59 -13.45 9.32
C ASP A 126 -9.73 -12.63 10.28
N ALA A 127 -10.18 -11.46 10.64
CA ALA A 127 -9.39 -10.49 11.39
C ALA A 127 -8.61 -11.15 12.53
N LYS A 128 -7.28 -11.10 12.44
CA LYS A 128 -6.32 -11.50 13.47
C LYS A 128 -5.72 -12.89 13.34
N ARG A 129 -5.85 -13.52 12.20
CA ARG A 129 -5.01 -14.69 11.95
C ARG A 129 -3.58 -14.21 11.71
N ASP A 130 -2.76 -14.53 12.68
CA ASP A 130 -1.34 -14.75 12.50
C ASP A 130 -0.58 -13.67 11.70
N GLN A 131 -0.23 -12.59 12.39
CA GLN A 131 0.67 -11.56 11.87
C GLN A 131 2.00 -12.16 11.39
N GLN A 132 2.46 -13.26 11.98
CA GLN A 132 3.69 -13.92 11.57
C GLN A 132 3.58 -14.52 10.17
N TYR A 133 2.45 -15.11 9.85
CA TYR A 133 2.21 -15.68 8.52
C TYR A 133 2.27 -14.57 7.45
N GLU A 134 1.72 -13.41 7.73
CA GLU A 134 1.73 -12.29 6.81
C GLU A 134 3.11 -11.71 6.59
N GLN A 135 3.90 -11.58 7.65
CA GLN A 135 5.27 -11.13 7.54
C GLN A 135 6.09 -12.12 6.69
N ALA A 136 5.90 -13.40 6.88
CA ALA A 136 6.56 -14.42 6.06
C ALA A 136 6.16 -14.32 4.59
N TYR A 137 4.88 -14.08 4.31
CA TYR A 137 4.38 -13.90 2.95
C TYR A 137 5.05 -12.69 2.26
N LEU A 138 5.06 -11.55 2.93
CA LEU A 138 5.67 -10.33 2.39
C LEU A 138 7.16 -10.50 2.15
N THR A 139 7.85 -11.15 3.09
CA THR A 139 9.29 -11.41 2.96
C THR A 139 9.57 -12.26 1.74
N ARG A 140 8.80 -13.34 1.53
CA ARG A 140 8.96 -14.19 0.35
C ARG A 140 8.69 -13.44 -0.95
N LYS A 141 7.68 -12.60 -0.96
CA LYS A 141 7.34 -11.80 -2.13
C LYS A 141 8.47 -10.84 -2.51
N LEU A 142 9.06 -10.16 -1.53
CA LEU A 142 10.19 -9.27 -1.77
C LEU A 142 11.43 -10.03 -2.24
N ILE A 143 11.72 -11.19 -1.64
CA ILE A 143 12.85 -12.03 -2.06
C ILE A 143 12.68 -12.47 -3.50
N ALA A 144 11.49 -12.92 -3.89
CA ALA A 144 11.21 -13.33 -5.28
C ALA A 144 11.48 -12.21 -6.27
N LEU A 145 11.06 -10.98 -5.95
CA LEU A 145 11.32 -9.82 -6.80
C LEU A 145 12.80 -9.48 -6.88
N LEU A 146 13.52 -9.62 -5.78
CA LEU A 146 14.95 -9.39 -5.74
C LEU A 146 15.70 -10.41 -6.63
N TYR A 147 15.31 -11.68 -6.58
CA TYR A 147 15.90 -12.72 -7.46
C TYR A 147 15.62 -12.43 -8.93
N ASP A 148 14.41 -12.03 -9.28
CA ASP A 148 14.06 -11.71 -10.66
C ASP A 148 14.91 -10.55 -11.18
N ARG A 149 15.17 -9.53 -10.35
CA ARG A 149 16.03 -8.42 -10.71
C ARG A 149 17.49 -8.84 -10.88
N SER A 150 17.97 -9.70 -9.99
CA SER A 150 19.33 -10.22 -10.08
C SER A 150 19.52 -11.03 -11.35
N ALA A 151 18.55 -11.84 -11.73
CA ALA A 151 18.57 -12.62 -12.96
C ALA A 151 18.58 -11.70 -14.19
N GLU A 152 17.79 -10.64 -14.20
CA GLU A 152 17.77 -9.65 -15.27
C GLU A 152 19.10 -8.92 -15.37
N ALA A 153 19.70 -8.54 -14.24
CA ALA A 153 20.99 -7.88 -14.21
C ALA A 153 22.12 -8.78 -14.71
N ASP A 154 22.07 -10.07 -14.42
CA ASP A 154 23.08 -11.03 -14.85
C ASP A 154 22.99 -11.33 -16.35
N ILE A 155 21.84 -11.16 -16.96
CA ILE A 155 21.61 -11.37 -18.40
C ILE A 155 22.05 -10.14 -19.21
N ALA A 156 22.04 -8.99 -18.62
CA ALA A 156 22.44 -7.75 -19.27
C ALA A 156 23.97 -7.60 -19.23
#